data_8357785acd68ce522a1769c047d81e0c
#
_entry.id   8357785acd68ce522a1769c047d81e0c
#
_cell.length_a   1.000
_cell.length_b   1.000
_cell.length_c   1.000
_cell.angle_alpha   90.00
_cell.angle_beta   90.00
_cell.angle_gamma   90.00
#
_symmetry.space_group_name_H-M   'P 1'
#
loop_
_entity.id
_entity.type
_entity.pdbx_description
1 polymer ?
#
loop_
_entity_poly.entity_id
_entity_poly.type
_entity_poly.pdbx_seq_one_letter_code
_entity_poly.pdbx_strand_id
1 'polypeptide(L)'
;MVIIIVEGGDFMKKVYKLLLVVGICLVLAGCGSMKKTARGAVQDYLNQYKNLSSNVISSMDDVVNDENLTDSQKEKYRDILKRQYQDLKYEIASEKYDGDNATVEVKITVYDLYKVQKDANNYLTNNGDEFKENGVYSNDLFMNYKLDKMKKVTDTIDYNIIFNVIKDDKGNYKVNDLSNSDLEKIHGVYNYDND
;
A
#
# COMPACT_ATOMS: atom_id res chain seq x y z
N MET A 1 -17.54 -28.98 22.64
CA MET A 1 -16.41 -28.57 21.78
C MET A 1 -16.97 -27.57 20.81
N VAL A 2 -16.89 -26.26 21.17
CA VAL A 2 -17.37 -25.17 20.34
C VAL A 2 -16.20 -24.73 19.48
N ILE A 3 -16.26 -25.04 18.21
CA ILE A 3 -15.31 -24.53 17.20
C ILE A 3 -15.70 -23.07 16.95
N ILE A 4 -14.97 -22.13 17.55
CA ILE A 4 -15.05 -20.73 17.19
C ILE A 4 -14.26 -20.60 15.86
N ILE A 5 -14.99 -20.63 14.76
CA ILE A 5 -14.46 -20.22 13.45
C ILE A 5 -14.23 -18.72 13.56
N VAL A 6 -13.00 -18.32 13.87
CA VAL A 6 -12.59 -16.92 13.74
C VAL A 6 -12.57 -16.63 12.25
N GLU A 7 -13.62 -15.95 11.78
CA GLU A 7 -13.68 -15.43 10.41
C GLU A 7 -12.58 -14.41 10.18
N GLY A 8 -11.38 -14.89 9.82
CA GLY A 8 -10.27 -14.04 9.35
C GLY A 8 -10.63 -13.24 8.10
N GLY A 9 -11.73 -13.61 7.43
CA GLY A 9 -12.25 -12.89 6.27
C GLY A 9 -12.82 -11.50 6.57
N ASP A 10 -13.24 -11.22 7.79
CA ASP A 10 -13.86 -9.93 8.10
C ASP A 10 -12.81 -8.84 8.40
N PHE A 11 -11.66 -9.24 8.93
CA PHE A 11 -10.53 -8.33 9.13
C PHE A 11 -9.90 -7.93 7.78
N MET A 12 -9.69 -8.89 6.87
CA MET A 12 -9.20 -8.58 5.52
C MET A 12 -10.21 -7.71 4.74
N LYS A 13 -11.51 -7.99 4.85
CA LYS A 13 -12.55 -7.14 4.23
C LYS A 13 -12.60 -5.72 4.81
N LYS A 14 -12.26 -5.53 6.08
CA LYS A 14 -12.15 -4.20 6.70
C LYS A 14 -10.90 -3.47 6.24
N VAL A 15 -9.76 -4.15 6.13
CA VAL A 15 -8.53 -3.59 5.54
C VAL A 15 -8.77 -3.19 4.07
N TYR A 16 -9.50 -4.01 3.30
CA TYR A 16 -9.92 -3.68 1.93
C TYR A 16 -10.82 -2.45 1.84
N LYS A 17 -11.77 -2.29 2.78
CA LYS A 17 -12.66 -1.11 2.78
C LYS A 17 -11.94 0.17 3.15
N LEU A 18 -10.87 0.07 3.93
CA LEU A 18 -10.15 1.23 4.44
C LEU A 18 -9.19 1.82 3.40
N LEU A 19 -8.53 0.97 2.61
CA LEU A 19 -7.73 1.42 1.45
C LEU A 19 -8.57 2.14 0.38
N LEU A 20 -9.90 1.98 0.41
CA LEU A 20 -10.85 2.60 -0.52
C LEU A 20 -10.99 4.12 -0.35
N VAL A 21 -10.62 4.69 0.80
CA VAL A 21 -10.83 6.12 1.09
C VAL A 21 -9.62 6.98 0.71
N VAL A 22 -8.46 6.39 0.50
CA VAL A 22 -7.21 7.13 0.19
C VAL A 22 -7.10 7.60 -1.26
N GLY A 23 -8.06 7.21 -2.11
CA GLY A 23 -8.10 7.62 -3.53
C GLY A 23 -8.52 9.06 -3.81
N ILE A 24 -8.93 9.82 -2.81
CA ILE A 24 -9.58 11.11 -3.06
C ILE A 24 -8.80 12.24 -2.43
N CYS A 25 -7.78 12.74 -2.91
CA CYS A 25 -7.21 14.09 -2.71
C CYS A 25 -5.70 14.16 -2.83
N LEU A 26 -5.10 13.64 -3.88
CA LEU A 26 -3.80 14.17 -4.31
C LEU A 26 -4.03 15.43 -5.15
N VAL A 27 -4.76 16.40 -4.62
CA VAL A 27 -4.88 17.73 -5.22
C VAL A 27 -3.86 18.66 -4.55
N LEU A 28 -2.66 18.65 -5.08
CA LEU A 28 -1.77 19.76 -5.32
C LEU A 28 -1.77 20.95 -4.34
N ALA A 29 -0.84 20.96 -3.44
CA ALA A 29 -0.09 22.19 -3.11
C ALA A 29 1.37 21.81 -2.84
N GLY A 30 2.11 21.51 -3.88
CA GLY A 30 3.56 21.37 -3.84
C GLY A 30 4.14 22.17 -4.99
N CYS A 31 4.95 23.16 -4.71
CA CYS A 31 5.86 23.81 -5.67
C CYS A 31 6.82 22.77 -6.26
N GLY A 32 6.29 21.87 -7.10
CA GLY A 32 7.06 20.97 -7.93
C GLY A 32 7.13 21.55 -9.34
N SER A 33 8.26 21.49 -9.99
CA SER A 33 8.40 21.88 -11.39
C SER A 33 7.33 21.17 -12.21
N MET A 34 6.46 21.95 -12.85
CA MET A 34 5.38 21.42 -13.69
C MET A 34 5.97 20.50 -14.76
N LYS A 35 5.57 19.25 -14.78
CA LYS A 35 6.15 18.26 -15.70
C LYS A 35 5.56 18.41 -17.08
N LYS A 36 6.44 18.52 -18.06
CA LYS A 36 6.07 18.70 -19.47
C LYS A 36 5.99 17.39 -20.26
N THR A 37 6.16 16.25 -19.58
CA THR A 37 6.04 14.92 -20.17
C THR A 37 5.25 13.99 -19.28
N ALA A 38 4.53 13.04 -19.88
CA ALA A 38 3.77 12.04 -19.13
C ALA A 38 4.69 11.19 -18.25
N ARG A 39 5.84 10.75 -18.78
CA ARG A 39 6.91 10.09 -18.01
C ARG A 39 7.32 10.87 -16.77
N GLY A 40 7.57 12.18 -16.94
CA GLY A 40 7.97 13.04 -15.85
C GLY A 40 6.91 13.17 -14.76
N ALA A 41 5.62 13.26 -15.14
CA ALA A 41 4.52 13.30 -14.19
C ALA A 41 4.44 12.03 -13.34
N VAL A 42 4.63 10.85 -13.97
CA VAL A 42 4.64 9.56 -13.26
C VAL A 42 5.87 9.42 -12.36
N GLN A 43 7.04 9.86 -12.81
CA GLN A 43 8.23 9.90 -11.96
C GLN A 43 8.02 10.77 -10.72
N ASP A 44 7.42 11.95 -10.87
CA ASP A 44 7.10 12.81 -9.72
C ASP A 44 6.11 12.17 -8.79
N TYR A 45 5.08 11.52 -9.32
CA TYR A 45 4.08 10.82 -8.53
C TYR A 45 4.75 9.72 -7.66
N LEU A 46 5.55 8.85 -8.26
CA LEU A 46 6.24 7.78 -7.53
C LEU A 46 7.31 8.31 -6.57
N ASN A 47 7.99 9.40 -6.93
CA ASN A 47 8.97 10.04 -6.06
C ASN A 47 8.32 10.70 -4.84
N GLN A 48 7.03 11.08 -4.88
CA GLN A 48 6.32 11.54 -3.68
C GLN A 48 6.26 10.45 -2.60
N TYR A 49 6.04 9.19 -2.99
CA TYR A 49 6.12 8.05 -2.07
C TYR A 49 7.54 7.87 -1.54
N LYS A 50 8.54 7.78 -2.42
CA LYS A 50 9.94 7.58 -2.03
C LYS A 50 10.47 8.65 -1.08
N ASN A 51 10.06 9.88 -1.29
CA ASN A 51 10.50 11.02 -0.49
C ASN A 51 9.59 11.30 0.71
N LEU A 52 8.56 10.49 0.94
CA LEU A 52 7.59 10.68 2.01
C LEU A 52 7.05 12.12 2.01
N SER A 53 6.53 12.57 0.87
CA SER A 53 5.95 13.92 0.78
C SER A 53 4.84 14.11 1.82
N SER A 54 4.54 15.35 2.20
CA SER A 54 3.52 15.66 3.20
C SER A 54 2.16 15.03 2.90
N ASN A 55 1.77 14.99 1.63
CA ASN A 55 0.52 14.38 1.20
C ASN A 55 0.54 12.86 1.41
N VAL A 56 1.64 12.18 1.05
CA VAL A 56 1.80 10.73 1.26
C VAL A 56 1.80 10.40 2.75
N ILE A 57 2.47 11.22 3.57
CA ILE A 57 2.45 11.04 5.04
C ILE A 57 1.04 11.21 5.59
N SER A 58 0.31 12.26 5.18
CA SER A 58 -1.07 12.47 5.65
C SER A 58 -1.97 11.29 5.28
N SER A 59 -1.94 10.84 4.03
CA SER A 59 -2.72 9.68 3.59
C SER A 59 -2.33 8.39 4.31
N MET A 60 -1.04 8.19 4.57
CA MET A 60 -0.56 7.06 5.36
C MET A 60 -1.06 7.12 6.81
N ASP A 61 -1.05 8.31 7.42
CA ASP A 61 -1.54 8.49 8.79
C ASP A 61 -3.05 8.25 8.89
N ASP A 62 -3.82 8.65 7.89
CA ASP A 62 -5.25 8.35 7.81
C ASP A 62 -5.48 6.84 7.81
N VAL A 63 -4.78 6.10 6.92
CA VAL A 63 -4.86 4.63 6.86
C VAL A 63 -4.50 3.99 8.20
N VAL A 64 -3.39 4.41 8.82
CA VAL A 64 -2.93 3.82 10.08
C VAL A 64 -3.89 4.14 11.24
N ASN A 65 -4.45 5.35 11.27
CA ASN A 65 -5.34 5.76 12.35
C ASN A 65 -6.69 5.06 12.31
N ASP A 66 -7.15 4.70 11.13
CA ASP A 66 -8.40 3.96 10.94
C ASP A 66 -8.28 2.47 11.34
N GLU A 67 -7.06 1.96 11.48
CA GLU A 67 -6.84 0.58 11.94
C GLU A 67 -7.11 0.45 13.44
N ASN A 68 -7.76 -0.66 13.82
CA ASN A 68 -8.00 -1.01 15.22
C ASN A 68 -6.73 -1.58 15.86
N LEU A 69 -5.73 -0.71 16.03
CA LEU A 69 -4.41 -1.00 16.57
C LEU A 69 -4.15 -0.14 17.81
N THR A 70 -3.35 -0.66 18.75
CA THR A 70 -2.79 0.16 19.83
C THR A 70 -1.83 1.22 19.29
N ASP A 71 -1.56 2.28 20.05
CA ASP A 71 -0.66 3.36 19.61
C ASP A 71 0.73 2.82 19.22
N SER A 72 1.28 1.89 20.00
CA SER A 72 2.57 1.25 19.68
C SER A 72 2.52 0.43 18.39
N GLN A 73 1.40 -0.25 18.13
CA GLN A 73 1.20 -0.99 16.88
C GLN A 73 1.04 -0.06 15.69
N LYS A 74 0.35 1.08 15.88
CA LYS A 74 0.23 2.13 14.85
C LYS A 74 1.58 2.72 14.47
N GLU A 75 2.43 3.02 15.44
CA GLU A 75 3.80 3.48 15.16
C GLU A 75 4.61 2.44 14.38
N LYS A 76 4.54 1.18 14.79
CA LYS A 76 5.21 0.09 14.09
C LYS A 76 4.71 -0.05 12.65
N TYR A 77 3.40 0.09 12.42
CA TYR A 77 2.80 0.02 11.08
C TYR A 77 3.21 1.21 10.21
N ARG A 78 3.27 2.43 10.77
CA ARG A 78 3.84 3.59 10.09
C ARG A 78 5.28 3.36 9.62
N ASP A 79 6.12 2.80 10.47
CA ASP A 79 7.51 2.49 10.12
C ASP A 79 7.61 1.48 8.97
N ILE A 80 6.72 0.47 8.96
CA ILE A 80 6.65 -0.52 7.89
C ILE A 80 6.28 0.16 6.57
N LEU A 81 5.24 1.00 6.56
CA LEU A 81 4.79 1.71 5.36
C LEU A 81 5.82 2.74 4.87
N LYS A 82 6.48 3.47 5.77
CA LYS A 82 7.59 4.38 5.39
C LYS A 82 8.70 3.62 4.68
N ARG A 83 9.13 2.49 5.25
CA ARG A 83 10.14 1.64 4.62
C ARG A 83 9.68 1.14 3.25
N GLN A 84 8.44 0.66 3.14
CA GLN A 84 7.83 0.20 1.89
C GLN A 84 7.94 1.27 0.79
N TYR A 85 7.59 2.52 1.12
CA TYR A 85 7.62 3.61 0.15
C TYR A 85 9.04 4.07 -0.19
N GLN A 86 9.92 4.22 0.79
CA GLN A 86 11.28 4.66 0.57
C GLN A 86 12.09 3.68 -0.27
N ASP A 87 11.87 2.38 -0.07
CA ASP A 87 12.58 1.30 -0.76
C ASP A 87 11.92 0.90 -2.10
N LEU A 88 10.75 1.47 -2.45
CA LEU A 88 10.08 1.26 -3.72
C LEU A 88 11.05 1.53 -4.88
N LYS A 89 11.18 0.55 -5.77
CA LYS A 89 11.93 0.70 -7.03
C LYS A 89 10.93 0.72 -8.18
N TYR A 90 11.28 1.45 -9.24
CA TYR A 90 10.45 1.45 -10.44
C TYR A 90 11.27 1.64 -11.70
N GLU A 91 10.76 1.08 -12.80
CA GLU A 91 11.29 1.23 -14.15
C GLU A 91 10.12 1.57 -15.08
N ILE A 92 10.28 2.61 -15.88
CA ILE A 92 9.28 2.99 -16.89
C ILE A 92 9.54 2.19 -18.15
N ALA A 93 8.61 1.26 -18.44
CA ALA A 93 8.70 0.33 -19.55
C ALA A 93 8.31 0.98 -20.89
N SER A 94 7.18 1.72 -20.90
CA SER A 94 6.70 2.35 -22.13
C SER A 94 5.87 3.59 -21.85
N GLU A 95 5.71 4.43 -22.87
CA GLU A 95 4.77 5.55 -22.88
C GLU A 95 4.08 5.67 -24.23
N LYS A 96 2.78 5.98 -24.21
CA LYS A 96 1.98 6.22 -25.43
C LYS A 96 1.18 7.49 -25.23
N TYR A 97 1.13 8.30 -26.29
CA TYR A 97 0.39 9.57 -26.32
C TYR A 97 -0.82 9.45 -27.25
N ASP A 98 -1.95 10.02 -26.83
CA ASP A 98 -3.17 10.15 -27.60
C ASP A 98 -3.77 11.55 -27.32
N GLY A 99 -3.41 12.52 -28.15
CA GLY A 99 -3.77 13.92 -27.94
C GLY A 99 -3.23 14.46 -26.62
N ASP A 100 -4.13 14.92 -25.75
CA ASP A 100 -3.79 15.42 -24.42
C ASP A 100 -3.74 14.31 -23.36
N ASN A 101 -4.07 13.07 -23.72
CA ASN A 101 -3.97 11.92 -22.85
C ASN A 101 -2.65 11.16 -23.13
N ALA A 102 -2.17 10.48 -22.11
CA ALA A 102 -1.07 9.54 -22.26
C ALA A 102 -1.22 8.37 -21.28
N THR A 103 -0.62 7.24 -21.63
CA THR A 103 -0.43 6.11 -20.74
C THR A 103 1.04 5.86 -20.54
N VAL A 104 1.43 5.57 -19.31
CA VAL A 104 2.80 5.21 -18.95
C VAL A 104 2.78 3.88 -18.22
N GLU A 105 3.41 2.88 -18.82
CA GLU A 105 3.55 1.57 -18.19
C GLU A 105 4.81 1.56 -17.33
N VAL A 106 4.65 1.13 -16.08
CA VAL A 106 5.72 1.11 -15.08
C VAL A 106 5.77 -0.25 -14.42
N LYS A 107 6.94 -0.84 -14.38
CA LYS A 107 7.25 -1.95 -13.49
C LYS A 107 7.69 -1.39 -12.14
N ILE A 108 7.01 -1.77 -11.07
CA ILE A 108 7.42 -1.46 -9.69
C ILE A 108 7.91 -2.72 -8.98
N THR A 109 8.86 -2.56 -8.07
CA THR A 109 9.31 -3.60 -7.14
C THR A 109 9.10 -3.11 -5.73
N VAL A 110 8.39 -3.87 -4.92
CA VAL A 110 7.97 -3.54 -3.56
C VAL A 110 8.17 -4.74 -2.63
N TYR A 111 8.19 -4.54 -1.31
CA TYR A 111 8.15 -5.66 -0.37
C TYR A 111 6.81 -6.39 -0.46
N ASP A 112 6.84 -7.72 -0.42
CA ASP A 112 5.66 -8.59 -0.48
C ASP A 112 5.00 -8.69 0.91
N LEU A 113 4.35 -7.60 1.32
CA LEU A 113 3.62 -7.53 2.59
C LEU A 113 2.37 -8.42 2.58
N TYR A 114 1.77 -8.66 1.42
CA TYR A 114 0.63 -9.55 1.29
C TYR A 114 1.01 -10.99 1.69
N LYS A 115 2.09 -11.52 1.12
CA LYS A 115 2.59 -12.86 1.47
C LYS A 115 2.86 -12.97 2.97
N VAL A 116 3.49 -11.97 3.57
CA VAL A 116 3.79 -11.98 5.01
C VAL A 116 2.51 -12.02 5.84
N GLN A 117 1.48 -11.26 5.47
CA GLN A 117 0.19 -11.28 6.16
C GLN A 117 -0.51 -12.64 6.02
N LYS A 118 -0.48 -13.22 4.82
CA LYS A 118 -1.02 -14.55 4.54
C LYS A 118 -0.30 -15.62 5.37
N ASP A 119 1.03 -15.60 5.40
CA ASP A 119 1.84 -16.53 6.17
C ASP A 119 1.59 -16.39 7.68
N ALA A 120 1.43 -15.16 8.18
CA ALA A 120 1.07 -14.92 9.58
C ALA A 120 -0.31 -15.47 9.94
N ASN A 121 -1.31 -15.31 9.07
CA ASN A 121 -2.65 -15.86 9.27
C ASN A 121 -2.64 -17.41 9.25
N ASN A 122 -1.87 -18.01 8.36
CA ASN A 122 -1.67 -19.47 8.33
C ASN A 122 -0.97 -19.97 9.61
N TYR A 123 0.00 -19.20 10.12
CA TYR A 123 0.68 -19.51 11.38
C TYR A 123 -0.30 -19.47 12.55
N LEU A 124 -1.14 -18.44 12.64
CA LEU A 124 -2.20 -18.35 13.66
C LEU A 124 -3.12 -19.59 13.63
N THR A 125 -3.54 -20.02 12.44
CA THR A 125 -4.41 -21.18 12.29
C THR A 125 -3.80 -22.47 12.87
N ASN A 126 -2.49 -22.63 12.71
CA ASN A 126 -1.78 -23.84 13.13
C ASN A 126 -1.21 -23.74 14.56
N ASN A 127 -1.03 -22.53 15.11
CA ASN A 127 -0.37 -22.26 16.38
C ASN A 127 -1.19 -21.31 17.27
N GLY A 128 -2.52 -21.38 17.21
CA GLY A 128 -3.42 -20.47 17.90
C GLY A 128 -3.20 -20.37 19.42
N ASP A 129 -2.64 -21.40 20.05
CA ASP A 129 -2.34 -21.40 21.49
C ASP A 129 -1.24 -20.40 21.87
N GLU A 130 -0.33 -20.06 20.95
CA GLU A 130 0.71 -19.05 21.17
C GLU A 130 0.15 -17.61 21.32
N PHE A 131 -1.09 -17.42 20.82
CA PHE A 131 -1.76 -16.12 20.84
C PHE A 131 -2.87 -16.06 21.90
N LYS A 132 -2.71 -16.78 23.02
CA LYS A 132 -3.64 -16.75 24.13
C LYS A 132 -3.02 -16.10 25.36
N GLU A 133 -3.81 -15.27 26.05
CA GLU A 133 -3.55 -14.76 27.39
C GLU A 133 -4.59 -15.36 28.35
N ASN A 134 -4.15 -16.02 29.42
CA ASN A 134 -5.04 -16.69 30.37
C ASN A 134 -6.04 -17.66 29.69
N GLY A 135 -5.62 -18.34 28.60
CA GLY A 135 -6.43 -19.28 27.85
C GLY A 135 -7.41 -18.64 26.84
N VAL A 136 -7.44 -17.32 26.73
CA VAL A 136 -8.30 -16.56 25.80
C VAL A 136 -7.45 -15.99 24.67
N TYR A 137 -7.96 -16.04 23.44
CA TYR A 137 -7.27 -15.44 22.29
C TYR A 137 -7.03 -13.94 22.49
N SER A 138 -5.80 -13.50 22.27
CA SER A 138 -5.38 -12.11 22.34
C SER A 138 -5.06 -11.59 20.94
N ASN A 139 -5.91 -10.72 20.43
CA ASN A 139 -5.65 -10.06 19.13
C ASN A 139 -4.35 -9.24 19.18
N ASP A 140 -4.03 -8.65 20.31
CA ASP A 140 -2.82 -7.83 20.46
C ASP A 140 -1.53 -8.65 20.29
N LEU A 141 -1.49 -9.87 20.85
CA LEU A 141 -0.36 -10.78 20.64
C LEU A 141 -0.19 -11.13 19.17
N PHE A 142 -1.29 -11.48 18.49
CA PHE A 142 -1.23 -11.81 17.07
C PHE A 142 -0.86 -10.61 16.20
N MET A 143 -1.42 -9.43 16.45
CA MET A 143 -1.07 -8.22 15.70
C MET A 143 0.38 -7.82 15.88
N ASN A 144 0.92 -7.93 17.11
CA ASN A 144 2.35 -7.70 17.35
C ASN A 144 3.22 -8.69 16.54
N TYR A 145 2.88 -9.96 16.57
CA TYR A 145 3.59 -10.99 15.79
C TYR A 145 3.56 -10.65 14.27
N LYS A 146 2.38 -10.35 13.72
CA LYS A 146 2.22 -10.01 12.30
C LYS A 146 3.03 -8.78 11.91
N LEU A 147 2.93 -7.70 12.67
CA LEU A 147 3.69 -6.47 12.41
C LEU A 147 5.21 -6.70 12.52
N ASP A 148 5.65 -7.54 13.46
CA ASP A 148 7.08 -7.89 13.58
C ASP A 148 7.59 -8.70 12.38
N LYS A 149 6.76 -9.55 11.79
CA LYS A 149 7.08 -10.24 10.52
C LYS A 149 7.12 -9.27 9.35
N MET A 150 6.13 -8.39 9.23
CA MET A 150 6.09 -7.36 8.18
C MET A 150 7.31 -6.42 8.27
N LYS A 151 7.71 -6.01 9.47
CA LYS A 151 8.90 -5.15 9.67
C LYS A 151 10.20 -5.81 9.20
N LYS A 152 10.28 -7.14 9.22
CA LYS A 152 11.49 -7.91 8.88
C LYS A 152 11.48 -8.47 7.45
N VAL A 153 10.43 -8.23 6.67
CA VAL A 153 10.33 -8.75 5.30
C VAL A 153 11.50 -8.28 4.44
N THR A 154 12.04 -9.18 3.65
CA THR A 154 13.06 -8.91 2.62
C THR A 154 12.61 -9.35 1.25
N ASP A 155 11.63 -10.26 1.19
CA ASP A 155 11.05 -10.73 -0.07
C ASP A 155 10.36 -9.56 -0.77
N THR A 156 10.55 -9.48 -2.08
CA THR A 156 9.97 -8.45 -2.93
C THR A 156 9.12 -9.08 -4.03
N ILE A 157 8.19 -8.31 -4.55
CA ILE A 157 7.34 -8.67 -5.68
C ILE A 157 7.34 -7.56 -6.71
N ASP A 158 7.24 -7.94 -7.98
CA ASP A 158 7.16 -7.02 -9.10
C ASP A 158 5.71 -6.91 -9.59
N TYR A 159 5.26 -5.70 -9.87
CA TYR A 159 3.97 -5.44 -10.50
C TYR A 159 4.12 -4.50 -11.69
N ASN A 160 3.29 -4.70 -12.71
CA ASN A 160 3.09 -3.72 -13.77
C ASN A 160 1.87 -2.85 -13.46
N ILE A 161 2.05 -1.53 -13.56
CA ILE A 161 0.98 -0.54 -13.38
C ILE A 161 0.92 0.34 -14.63
N ILE A 162 -0.28 0.58 -15.13
CA ILE A 162 -0.53 1.52 -16.21
C ILE A 162 -1.05 2.82 -15.62
N PHE A 163 -0.24 3.85 -15.65
CA PHE A 163 -0.62 5.20 -15.24
C PHE A 163 -1.32 5.93 -16.38
N ASN A 164 -2.54 6.35 -16.14
CA ASN A 164 -3.25 7.26 -17.02
C ASN A 164 -2.87 8.71 -16.66
N VAL A 165 -2.47 9.47 -17.65
CA VAL A 165 -1.94 10.83 -17.49
C VAL A 165 -2.68 11.76 -18.43
N ILE A 166 -3.10 12.92 -17.93
CA ILE A 166 -3.78 13.94 -18.71
C ILE A 166 -2.99 15.25 -18.70
N LYS A 167 -3.03 15.95 -19.81
CA LYS A 167 -2.41 17.26 -19.97
C LYS A 167 -3.42 18.35 -19.59
N ASP A 168 -3.02 19.27 -18.71
CA ASP A 168 -3.83 20.43 -18.33
C ASP A 168 -3.76 21.55 -19.37
N ASP A 169 -4.63 22.57 -19.21
CA ASP A 169 -4.70 23.74 -20.10
C ASP A 169 -3.39 24.54 -20.15
N LYS A 170 -2.46 24.34 -19.20
CA LYS A 170 -1.13 24.97 -19.15
C LYS A 170 -0.06 24.13 -19.81
N GLY A 171 -0.44 22.97 -20.36
CA GLY A 171 0.47 22.06 -21.04
C GLY A 171 1.29 21.15 -20.10
N ASN A 172 0.84 20.97 -18.85
CA ASN A 172 1.50 20.08 -17.90
C ASN A 172 0.74 18.78 -17.78
N TYR A 173 1.46 17.68 -17.66
CA TYR A 173 0.91 16.37 -17.45
C TYR A 173 0.68 16.08 -15.97
N LYS A 174 -0.44 15.48 -15.65
CA LYS A 174 -0.83 15.05 -14.31
C LYS A 174 -1.30 13.60 -14.36
N VAL A 175 -0.86 12.80 -13.39
CA VAL A 175 -1.36 11.44 -13.20
C VAL A 175 -2.80 11.50 -12.72
N ASN A 176 -3.69 10.72 -13.33
CA ASN A 176 -5.04 10.51 -12.84
C ASN A 176 -5.03 9.61 -11.61
N ASP A 177 -6.16 9.59 -10.89
CA ASP A 177 -6.31 8.72 -9.73
C ASP A 177 -6.08 7.26 -10.14
N LEU A 178 -5.30 6.56 -9.34
CA LEU A 178 -5.05 5.13 -9.51
C LEU A 178 -6.26 4.33 -9.05
N SER A 179 -6.42 3.13 -9.60
CA SER A 179 -7.34 2.14 -9.07
C SER A 179 -6.90 1.70 -7.68
N ASN A 180 -7.84 1.18 -6.87
CA ASN A 180 -7.51 0.61 -5.57
C ASN A 180 -6.50 -0.53 -5.69
N SER A 181 -6.67 -1.38 -6.70
CA SER A 181 -5.75 -2.47 -6.99
C SER A 181 -4.32 -1.97 -7.25
N ASP A 182 -4.15 -0.86 -7.99
CA ASP A 182 -2.82 -0.30 -8.25
C ASP A 182 -2.21 0.37 -7.01
N LEU A 183 -3.05 0.99 -6.17
CA LEU A 183 -2.61 1.49 -4.86
C LEU A 183 -2.17 0.35 -3.94
N GLU A 184 -2.93 -0.76 -3.88
CA GLU A 184 -2.54 -1.95 -3.13
C GLU A 184 -1.21 -2.54 -3.59
N LYS A 185 -0.92 -2.52 -4.90
CA LYS A 185 0.38 -2.92 -5.45
C LYS A 185 1.51 -2.01 -4.94
N ILE A 186 1.31 -0.69 -4.94
CA ILE A 186 2.31 0.26 -4.39
C ILE A 186 2.53 0.00 -2.90
N HIS A 187 1.47 -0.32 -2.16
CA HIS A 187 1.54 -0.63 -0.73
C HIS A 187 2.10 -2.04 -0.44
N GLY A 188 2.22 -2.91 -1.46
CA GLY A 188 2.70 -4.28 -1.32
C GLY A 188 1.71 -5.24 -0.65
N VAL A 189 0.44 -4.87 -0.62
CA VAL A 189 -0.65 -5.65 0.03
C VAL A 189 -1.67 -6.19 -0.97
N TYR A 190 -1.39 -6.09 -2.27
CA TYR A 190 -2.26 -6.58 -3.32
C TYR A 190 -2.45 -8.09 -3.22
N ASN A 191 -3.71 -8.51 -3.23
CA ASN A 191 -4.07 -9.94 -3.18
C ASN A 191 -4.00 -10.55 -4.59
N TYR A 192 -2.86 -11.11 -4.93
CA TYR A 192 -2.61 -11.77 -6.22
C TYR A 192 -3.09 -13.23 -6.28
N ASP A 193 -3.67 -13.78 -5.20
CA ASP A 193 -4.26 -15.14 -5.24
C ASP A 193 -5.57 -15.18 -6.07
N ASN A 194 -6.12 -14.02 -6.41
CA ASN A 194 -7.38 -13.89 -7.16
C ASN A 194 -7.17 -13.48 -8.63
N ASP A 195 -5.93 -13.41 -9.12
CA ASP A 195 -5.58 -13.12 -10.51
C ASP A 195 -5.72 -14.32 -11.44
#